data_6006da41ee75ae90c1fb4624fe6c05b7
#
_entry.id   6006da41ee75ae90c1fb4624fe6c05b7
#
_cell.length_a   1.000
_cell.length_b   1.000
_cell.length_c   1.000
_cell.angle_alpha   90.00
_cell.angle_beta   90.00
_cell.angle_gamma   90.00
#
_symmetry.space_group_name_H-M   'P 1'
#
loop_
_entity.id
_entity.type
_entity.pdbx_description
1 polymer ?
#
loop_
_entity_poly.entity_id
_entity_poly.type
_entity_poly.pdbx_seq_one_letter_code
_entity_poly.pdbx_strand_id
1 'polypeptide(L)'
;MEHYDILIVGGGAAGISAAKAAKGKKVLLAEREEKLGGILLQCAHRGFGGELNGMEYAATLTAGLDNVKVSLNTTVLSINCDKTALISQKDCGRRKISFSRLILATGAMEIAAGALPIIGDRPKGVYTAGMMQKLVNCQGFVPDGPVVILGSGDIGLIMAAAIAKMDIPVTLVEKAAALGGMARNRRRLDGLSVDMALNSTVAEIFGEKELEAVLLSSGEKLPCKTLLVAVGLECDRKLIKKLENPEWLRLCGNCERVHPMIESVINDGTQAGEWACGI
;
A
#
# COMPACT_ATOMS: atom_id res chain seq x y z
N MET A 1 -8.92 -22.41 23.16
CA MET A 1 -8.33 -21.27 22.42
C MET A 1 -6.99 -21.73 21.88
N GLU A 2 -6.77 -21.61 20.57
CA GLU A 2 -5.51 -22.01 19.94
C GLU A 2 -4.41 -21.03 20.30
N HIS A 3 -3.21 -21.53 20.62
CA HIS A 3 -2.04 -20.75 20.98
C HIS A 3 -0.98 -20.83 19.90
N TYR A 4 -0.32 -19.70 19.61
CA TYR A 4 0.83 -19.56 18.73
C TYR A 4 2.00 -18.90 19.47
N ASP A 5 3.22 -19.33 19.16
CA ASP A 5 4.40 -18.63 19.70
C ASP A 5 4.47 -17.21 19.10
N ILE A 6 4.20 -17.09 17.81
CA ILE A 6 4.27 -15.83 17.08
C ILE A 6 3.00 -15.65 16.24
N LEU A 7 2.33 -14.49 16.41
CA LEU A 7 1.31 -14.00 15.48
C LEU A 7 1.94 -12.93 14.59
N ILE A 8 1.84 -13.11 13.29
CA ILE A 8 2.25 -12.11 12.28
C ILE A 8 0.99 -11.60 11.59
N VAL A 9 0.77 -10.30 11.58
CA VAL A 9 -0.40 -9.66 10.97
C VAL A 9 0.00 -8.91 9.71
N GLY A 10 -0.42 -9.42 8.56
CA GLY A 10 -0.12 -8.92 7.23
C GLY A 10 0.88 -9.78 6.47
N GLY A 11 0.46 -10.26 5.30
CA GLY A 11 1.21 -11.17 4.41
C GLY A 11 1.88 -10.45 3.24
N GLY A 12 2.28 -9.18 3.43
CA GLY A 12 3.16 -8.46 2.51
C GLY A 12 4.63 -8.87 2.66
N ALA A 13 5.53 -8.20 1.96
CA ALA A 13 6.96 -8.54 1.95
C ALA A 13 7.58 -8.60 3.36
N ALA A 14 7.27 -7.64 4.24
CA ALA A 14 7.76 -7.64 5.62
C ALA A 14 7.26 -8.86 6.42
N GLY A 15 5.95 -9.15 6.37
CA GLY A 15 5.36 -10.26 7.11
C GLY A 15 5.83 -11.63 6.61
N ILE A 16 6.00 -11.79 5.30
CA ILE A 16 6.57 -13.01 4.70
C ILE A 16 8.01 -13.20 5.18
N SER A 17 8.83 -12.14 5.16
CA SER A 17 10.22 -12.20 5.60
C SER A 17 10.34 -12.49 7.09
N ALA A 18 9.45 -11.88 7.91
CA ALA A 18 9.36 -12.19 9.34
C ALA A 18 8.99 -13.66 9.60
N ALA A 19 8.03 -14.20 8.84
CA ALA A 19 7.61 -15.60 8.96
C ALA A 19 8.74 -16.56 8.62
N LYS A 20 9.52 -16.29 7.57
CA LYS A 20 10.69 -17.09 7.18
C LYS A 20 11.81 -17.06 8.22
N ALA A 21 12.03 -15.91 8.86
CA ALA A 21 13.05 -15.75 9.88
C ALA A 21 12.63 -16.36 11.23
N ALA A 22 11.35 -16.56 11.47
CA ALA A 22 10.79 -17.10 12.71
C ALA A 22 10.93 -18.65 12.82
N LYS A 23 12.15 -19.14 12.68
CA LYS A 23 12.45 -20.60 12.65
C LYS A 23 12.16 -21.29 13.97
N GLY A 24 11.66 -22.53 13.91
CA GLY A 24 11.45 -23.40 15.08
C GLY A 24 10.32 -22.94 16.01
N LYS A 25 9.48 -22.00 15.59
CA LYS A 25 8.33 -21.50 16.34
C LYS A 25 7.02 -21.87 15.68
N LYS A 26 5.96 -22.01 16.47
CA LYS A 26 4.60 -22.16 15.95
C LYS A 26 4.07 -20.79 15.51
N VAL A 27 4.18 -20.51 14.21
CA VAL A 27 3.83 -19.20 13.63
C VAL A 27 2.46 -19.24 12.98
N LEU A 28 1.63 -18.20 13.23
CA LEU A 28 0.46 -17.88 12.43
C LEU A 28 0.74 -16.59 11.65
N LEU A 29 0.73 -16.69 10.33
CA LEU A 29 0.72 -15.54 9.43
C LEU A 29 -0.73 -15.29 8.98
N ALA A 30 -1.35 -14.22 9.48
CA ALA A 30 -2.72 -13.85 9.14
C ALA A 30 -2.71 -12.79 8.03
N GLU A 31 -3.36 -13.10 6.90
CA GLU A 31 -3.50 -12.21 5.75
C GLU A 31 -4.99 -12.05 5.39
N ARG A 32 -5.45 -10.81 5.23
CA ARG A 32 -6.84 -10.50 4.91
C ARG A 32 -7.23 -10.80 3.46
N GLU A 33 -6.28 -10.71 2.55
CA GLU A 33 -6.48 -11.00 1.13
C GLU A 33 -6.42 -12.52 0.86
N GLU A 34 -6.81 -12.92 -0.34
CA GLU A 34 -6.78 -14.32 -0.78
C GLU A 34 -5.38 -14.83 -1.17
N LYS A 35 -4.38 -13.93 -1.23
CA LYS A 35 -3.00 -14.23 -1.61
C LYS A 35 -2.02 -13.45 -0.77
N LEU A 36 -0.85 -14.05 -0.51
CA LEU A 36 0.30 -13.35 0.04
C LEU A 36 0.96 -12.46 -1.02
N GLY A 37 1.67 -11.41 -0.58
CA GLY A 37 2.42 -10.50 -1.44
C GLY A 37 2.07 -9.02 -1.21
N GLY A 38 0.90 -8.74 -0.64
CA GLY A 38 0.47 -7.37 -0.32
C GLY A 38 0.49 -6.48 -1.56
N ILE A 39 1.07 -5.27 -1.42
CA ILE A 39 1.14 -4.26 -2.50
C ILE A 39 1.88 -4.74 -3.76
N LEU A 40 2.80 -5.72 -3.65
CA LEU A 40 3.54 -6.26 -4.79
C LEU A 40 2.60 -6.86 -5.84
N LEU A 41 1.47 -7.44 -5.43
CA LEU A 41 0.51 -8.07 -6.33
C LEU A 41 -0.12 -7.10 -7.35
N GLN A 42 -0.09 -5.81 -7.07
CA GLN A 42 -0.62 -4.79 -7.98
C GLN A 42 0.48 -4.02 -8.74
N CYS A 43 1.77 -4.34 -8.51
CA CYS A 43 2.90 -3.70 -9.16
C CYS A 43 3.24 -4.38 -10.48
N ALA A 44 2.66 -3.93 -11.61
CA ALA A 44 2.95 -4.46 -12.95
C ALA A 44 4.31 -4.01 -13.50
N HIS A 45 4.89 -2.93 -12.96
CA HIS A 45 6.19 -2.42 -13.42
C HIS A 45 7.34 -3.31 -12.94
N ARG A 46 8.41 -3.37 -13.75
CA ARG A 46 9.64 -4.10 -13.44
C ARG A 46 10.59 -3.29 -12.54
N GLY A 47 11.52 -3.99 -11.88
CA GLY A 47 12.56 -3.43 -11.02
C GLY A 47 12.57 -3.99 -9.61
N PHE A 48 11.89 -5.11 -9.36
CA PHE A 48 11.96 -5.87 -8.12
C PHE A 48 12.95 -7.02 -8.29
N GLY A 49 13.88 -7.19 -7.35
CA GLY A 49 14.89 -8.25 -7.43
C GLY A 49 15.64 -8.30 -8.77
N GLY A 50 15.92 -7.15 -9.38
CA GLY A 50 16.48 -7.01 -10.70
C GLY A 50 15.42 -6.70 -11.77
N GLU A 51 14.97 -7.70 -12.53
CA GLU A 51 14.11 -7.56 -13.72
C GLU A 51 12.66 -8.02 -13.52
N LEU A 52 12.29 -8.49 -12.32
CA LEU A 52 10.95 -9.02 -12.06
C LEU A 52 9.92 -7.88 -11.90
N ASN A 53 8.66 -8.17 -12.24
CA ASN A 53 7.54 -7.36 -11.78
C ASN A 53 7.16 -7.72 -10.33
N GLY A 54 6.22 -6.98 -9.73
CA GLY A 54 5.86 -7.20 -8.34
C GLY A 54 5.23 -8.57 -8.07
N MET A 55 4.39 -9.09 -8.98
CA MET A 55 3.76 -10.42 -8.82
C MET A 55 4.79 -11.54 -8.90
N GLU A 56 5.69 -11.48 -9.89
CA GLU A 56 6.80 -12.43 -10.03
C GLU A 56 7.68 -12.42 -8.78
N TYR A 57 8.00 -11.23 -8.28
CA TYR A 57 8.80 -11.08 -7.07
C TYR A 57 8.08 -11.58 -5.82
N ALA A 58 6.77 -11.31 -5.67
CA ALA A 58 5.96 -11.86 -4.58
C ALA A 58 5.97 -13.39 -4.58
N ALA A 59 5.92 -14.03 -5.75
CA ALA A 59 6.00 -15.48 -5.86
C ALA A 59 7.34 -16.01 -5.34
N THR A 60 8.46 -15.35 -5.63
CA THR A 60 9.77 -15.74 -5.05
C THR A 60 9.82 -15.57 -3.54
N LEU A 61 9.19 -14.51 -3.02
CA LEU A 61 9.13 -14.27 -1.58
C LEU A 61 8.30 -15.32 -0.84
N THR A 62 7.23 -15.83 -1.43
CA THR A 62 6.35 -16.82 -0.77
C THR A 62 6.91 -18.24 -0.74
N ALA A 63 7.89 -18.56 -1.55
CA ALA A 63 8.56 -19.86 -1.49
C ALA A 63 9.23 -20.10 -0.11
N GLY A 64 9.12 -21.32 0.44
CA GLY A 64 9.80 -21.70 1.70
C GLY A 64 9.05 -21.29 2.98
N LEU A 65 7.73 -21.20 2.95
CA LEU A 65 6.85 -21.00 4.12
C LEU A 65 6.26 -22.30 4.67
N ASP A 66 6.83 -23.46 4.33
CA ASP A 66 6.25 -24.79 4.62
C ASP A 66 5.99 -25.04 6.12
N ASN A 67 6.74 -24.40 7.00
CA ASN A 67 6.62 -24.52 8.46
C ASN A 67 5.80 -23.40 9.12
N VAL A 68 5.11 -22.58 8.32
CA VAL A 68 4.29 -21.46 8.80
C VAL A 68 2.82 -21.76 8.54
N LYS A 69 1.99 -21.60 9.55
CA LYS A 69 0.53 -21.64 9.34
C LYS A 69 0.10 -20.33 8.68
N VAL A 70 -0.06 -20.37 7.36
CA VAL A 70 -0.62 -19.24 6.59
C VAL A 70 -2.15 -19.30 6.67
N SER A 71 -2.77 -18.21 7.10
CA SER A 71 -4.23 -18.06 7.15
C SER A 71 -4.65 -16.89 6.26
N LEU A 72 -5.05 -17.21 5.04
CA LEU A 72 -5.57 -16.26 4.06
C LEU A 72 -7.03 -15.93 4.35
N ASN A 73 -7.56 -14.86 3.72
CA ASN A 73 -8.91 -14.37 3.96
C ASN A 73 -9.21 -14.20 5.47
N THR A 74 -8.19 -13.80 6.24
CA THR A 74 -8.22 -13.71 7.70
C THR A 74 -7.91 -12.30 8.16
N THR A 75 -8.93 -11.62 8.64
CA THR A 75 -8.81 -10.27 9.21
C THR A 75 -8.61 -10.34 10.72
N VAL A 76 -7.55 -9.73 11.22
CA VAL A 76 -7.37 -9.50 12.66
C VAL A 76 -8.21 -8.28 13.03
N LEU A 77 -9.23 -8.49 13.86
CA LEU A 77 -10.21 -7.47 14.24
C LEU A 77 -9.76 -6.66 15.45
N SER A 78 -9.11 -7.30 16.41
CA SER A 78 -8.56 -6.64 17.60
C SER A 78 -7.39 -7.42 18.19
N ILE A 79 -6.53 -6.70 18.88
CA ILE A 79 -5.41 -7.20 19.66
C ILE A 79 -5.55 -6.63 21.07
N ASN A 80 -5.42 -7.49 22.09
CA ASN A 80 -5.62 -7.13 23.49
C ASN A 80 -4.31 -7.23 24.29
N CYS A 81 -4.24 -6.51 25.42
CA CYS A 81 -3.07 -6.49 26.31
C CYS A 81 -2.79 -7.87 26.95
N ASP A 82 -3.79 -8.76 27.04
CA ASP A 82 -3.66 -10.14 27.52
C ASP A 82 -3.04 -11.11 26.51
N LYS A 83 -2.42 -10.59 25.46
CA LYS A 83 -1.81 -11.34 24.33
C LYS A 83 -2.84 -12.23 23.62
N THR A 84 -4.04 -11.74 23.43
CA THR A 84 -5.06 -12.40 22.63
C THR A 84 -5.46 -11.53 21.45
N ALA A 85 -5.90 -12.17 20.37
CA ALA A 85 -6.43 -11.51 19.20
C ALA A 85 -7.78 -12.12 18.81
N LEU A 86 -8.71 -11.28 18.36
CA LEU A 86 -9.92 -11.71 17.70
C LEU A 86 -9.67 -11.69 16.19
N ILE A 87 -9.82 -12.83 15.55
CA ILE A 87 -9.69 -12.97 14.11
C ILE A 87 -11.03 -13.37 13.48
N SER A 88 -11.26 -12.91 12.25
CA SER A 88 -12.39 -13.31 11.42
C SER A 88 -11.83 -13.92 10.14
N GLN A 89 -12.19 -15.15 9.84
CA GLN A 89 -11.78 -15.87 8.64
C GLN A 89 -13.00 -16.19 7.79
N LYS A 90 -12.88 -15.99 6.48
CA LYS A 90 -13.93 -16.35 5.53
C LYS A 90 -14.32 -17.81 5.75
N ASP A 91 -15.61 -18.09 5.73
CA ASP A 91 -16.22 -19.42 5.89
C ASP A 91 -16.00 -20.13 7.25
N CYS A 92 -15.12 -19.58 8.13
CA CYS A 92 -14.84 -20.13 9.47
C CYS A 92 -15.39 -19.25 10.61
N GLY A 93 -15.82 -18.02 10.29
CA GLY A 93 -16.36 -17.09 11.28
C GLY A 93 -15.30 -16.46 12.19
N ARG A 94 -15.73 -16.01 13.36
CA ARG A 94 -14.87 -15.32 14.33
C ARG A 94 -14.36 -16.28 15.39
N ARG A 95 -13.07 -16.16 15.73
CA ARG A 95 -12.46 -16.93 16.82
C ARG A 95 -11.41 -16.12 17.55
N LYS A 96 -11.23 -16.40 18.84
CA LYS A 96 -10.17 -15.83 19.67
C LYS A 96 -8.97 -16.78 19.66
N ILE A 97 -7.78 -16.22 19.49
CA ILE A 97 -6.49 -16.93 19.56
C ILE A 97 -5.61 -16.24 20.60
N SER A 98 -4.59 -16.94 21.07
CA SER A 98 -3.54 -16.37 21.94
C SER A 98 -2.17 -16.50 21.29
N PHE A 99 -1.24 -15.63 21.69
CA PHE A 99 0.12 -15.62 21.17
C PHE A 99 1.11 -15.21 22.27
N SER A 100 2.38 -15.55 22.08
CA SER A 100 3.46 -15.08 22.96
C SER A 100 4.06 -13.77 22.48
N ARG A 101 4.31 -13.64 21.17
CA ARG A 101 4.84 -12.44 20.51
C ARG A 101 4.00 -12.06 19.30
N LEU A 102 3.95 -10.77 19.01
CA LEU A 102 3.23 -10.19 17.88
C LEU A 102 4.17 -9.42 16.97
N ILE A 103 4.10 -9.69 15.68
CA ILE A 103 4.72 -8.87 14.63
C ILE A 103 3.59 -8.21 13.83
N LEU A 104 3.57 -6.87 13.82
CA LEU A 104 2.65 -6.11 12.99
C LEU A 104 3.35 -5.73 11.68
N ALA A 105 2.82 -6.21 10.56
CA ALA A 105 3.33 -6.00 9.20
C ALA A 105 2.23 -5.52 8.24
N THR A 106 1.32 -4.68 8.74
CA THR A 106 0.10 -4.21 8.06
C THR A 106 0.36 -3.23 6.92
N GLY A 107 1.60 -2.76 6.80
CA GLY A 107 2.00 -1.85 5.74
C GLY A 107 1.56 -0.40 5.97
N ALA A 108 1.24 0.30 4.90
CA ALA A 108 0.82 1.69 4.92
C ALA A 108 -0.49 1.89 4.16
N MET A 109 -1.14 3.00 4.44
CA MET A 109 -2.35 3.46 3.75
C MET A 109 -2.05 4.73 2.99
N GLU A 110 -2.71 4.92 1.87
CA GLU A 110 -2.63 6.16 1.11
C GLU A 110 -3.43 7.28 1.77
N ILE A 111 -2.91 8.49 1.66
CA ILE A 111 -3.64 9.70 2.06
C ILE A 111 -4.73 9.95 1.01
N ALA A 112 -5.98 9.85 1.42
CA ALA A 112 -7.13 10.08 0.54
C ALA A 112 -7.46 11.58 0.40
N ALA A 113 -8.19 11.95 -0.65
CA ALA A 113 -8.61 13.35 -0.91
C ALA A 113 -9.33 13.99 0.29
N GLY A 114 -10.12 13.21 1.04
CA GLY A 114 -10.82 13.70 2.24
C GLY A 114 -9.94 14.11 3.42
N ALA A 115 -8.65 13.73 3.40
CA ALA A 115 -7.66 14.16 4.39
C ALA A 115 -6.89 15.42 3.97
N LEU A 116 -7.13 15.92 2.75
CA LEU A 116 -6.47 17.10 2.19
C LEU A 116 -7.39 18.32 2.29
N PRO A 117 -6.82 19.55 2.31
CA PRO A 117 -7.59 20.80 2.31
C PRO A 117 -8.15 21.12 0.91
N ILE A 118 -8.84 20.16 0.30
CA ILE A 118 -9.50 20.32 -0.99
C ILE A 118 -10.98 20.53 -0.74
N ILE A 119 -11.49 21.67 -1.20
CA ILE A 119 -12.90 22.04 -1.08
C ILE A 119 -13.73 21.54 -2.28
N GLY A 120 -15.05 21.80 -2.27
CA GLY A 120 -15.95 21.47 -3.36
C GLY A 120 -16.69 20.13 -3.18
N ASP A 121 -17.08 19.55 -4.29
CA ASP A 121 -17.93 18.38 -4.35
C ASP A 121 -17.22 17.07 -3.98
N ARG A 122 -18.01 15.98 -3.87
CA ARG A 122 -17.51 14.62 -3.60
C ARG A 122 -18.04 13.64 -4.65
N PRO A 123 -17.73 13.85 -5.94
CA PRO A 123 -18.22 13.02 -7.03
C PRO A 123 -17.55 11.65 -7.07
N LYS A 124 -18.06 10.76 -7.92
CA LYS A 124 -17.32 9.60 -8.43
C LYS A 124 -16.16 10.09 -9.30
N GLY A 125 -15.10 9.29 -9.40
CA GLY A 125 -13.92 9.62 -10.21
C GLY A 125 -12.72 10.07 -9.41
N VAL A 126 -12.83 10.16 -8.07
CA VAL A 126 -11.71 10.51 -7.17
C VAL A 126 -11.19 9.24 -6.49
N TYR A 127 -9.92 8.90 -6.75
CA TYR A 127 -9.27 7.69 -6.24
C TYR A 127 -7.90 8.02 -5.65
N THR A 128 -7.39 7.13 -4.81
CA THR A 128 -5.95 7.11 -4.51
C THR A 128 -5.19 6.41 -5.65
N ALA A 129 -3.91 6.75 -5.81
CA ALA A 129 -3.11 6.19 -6.91
C ALA A 129 -2.91 4.67 -6.79
N GLY A 130 -2.72 4.14 -5.58
CA GLY A 130 -2.60 2.69 -5.38
C GLY A 130 -3.92 1.95 -5.53
N MET A 131 -5.07 2.56 -5.16
CA MET A 131 -6.36 1.98 -5.50
C MET A 131 -6.54 1.88 -7.01
N MET A 132 -6.22 2.92 -7.77
CA MET A 132 -6.28 2.90 -9.23
C MET A 132 -5.29 1.87 -9.80
N GLN A 133 -4.09 1.76 -9.24
CA GLN A 133 -3.12 0.74 -9.64
C GLN A 133 -3.69 -0.68 -9.51
N LYS A 134 -4.40 -0.97 -8.41
CA LYS A 134 -5.08 -2.27 -8.22
C LYS A 134 -6.19 -2.48 -9.25
N LEU A 135 -7.01 -1.46 -9.50
CA LEU A 135 -8.08 -1.53 -10.50
C LEU A 135 -7.55 -1.81 -11.90
N VAL A 136 -6.52 -1.07 -12.32
CA VAL A 136 -5.90 -1.20 -13.65
C VAL A 136 -5.17 -2.54 -13.78
N ASN A 137 -4.24 -2.83 -12.86
CA ASN A 137 -3.32 -3.94 -13.03
C ASN A 137 -3.90 -5.32 -12.64
N CYS A 138 -4.91 -5.35 -11.75
CA CYS A 138 -5.50 -6.61 -11.29
C CYS A 138 -6.89 -6.87 -11.83
N GLN A 139 -7.63 -5.83 -12.27
CA GLN A 139 -9.02 -5.95 -12.69
C GLN A 139 -9.24 -5.50 -14.14
N GLY A 140 -8.20 -5.00 -14.82
CA GLY A 140 -8.29 -4.54 -16.22
C GLY A 140 -9.13 -3.27 -16.40
N PHE A 141 -9.33 -2.49 -15.33
CA PHE A 141 -10.07 -1.24 -15.40
C PHE A 141 -9.30 -0.18 -16.21
N VAL A 142 -10.01 0.55 -17.04
CA VAL A 142 -9.47 1.70 -17.77
C VAL A 142 -10.12 2.96 -17.21
N PRO A 143 -9.34 3.91 -16.66
CA PRO A 143 -9.91 5.13 -16.10
C PRO A 143 -10.49 6.04 -17.18
N ASP A 144 -11.58 6.73 -16.86
CA ASP A 144 -12.13 7.75 -17.73
C ASP A 144 -11.23 8.97 -17.78
N GLY A 145 -10.88 9.42 -18.97
CA GLY A 145 -10.05 10.60 -19.19
C GLY A 145 -10.85 11.88 -19.49
N PRO A 146 -10.24 13.05 -19.31
CA PRO A 146 -8.86 13.33 -18.89
C PRO A 146 -8.59 12.95 -17.43
N VAL A 147 -7.34 12.56 -17.14
CA VAL A 147 -6.90 12.17 -15.80
C VAL A 147 -5.98 13.24 -15.22
N VAL A 148 -6.29 13.69 -14.01
CA VAL A 148 -5.39 14.54 -13.22
C VAL A 148 -4.78 13.71 -12.10
N ILE A 149 -3.45 13.78 -11.92
CA ILE A 149 -2.73 13.09 -10.86
C ILE A 149 -2.11 14.13 -9.94
N LEU A 150 -2.54 14.14 -8.68
CA LEU A 150 -2.03 15.05 -7.66
C LEU A 150 -0.88 14.39 -6.90
N GLY A 151 0.33 14.89 -7.10
CA GLY A 151 1.57 14.43 -6.52
C GLY A 151 2.43 13.62 -7.49
N SER A 152 3.71 13.99 -7.55
CA SER A 152 4.73 13.38 -8.42
C SER A 152 5.71 12.47 -7.67
N GLY A 153 5.28 11.89 -6.55
CA GLY A 153 6.00 10.79 -5.92
C GLY A 153 6.07 9.55 -6.81
N ASP A 154 6.78 8.51 -6.40
CA ASP A 154 7.01 7.33 -7.23
C ASP A 154 5.71 6.72 -7.79
N ILE A 155 4.67 6.59 -6.96
CA ILE A 155 3.39 6.02 -7.43
C ILE A 155 2.67 6.95 -8.42
N GLY A 156 2.73 8.26 -8.22
CA GLY A 156 2.17 9.24 -9.16
C GLY A 156 2.83 9.16 -10.53
N LEU A 157 4.16 9.09 -10.58
CA LEU A 157 4.94 8.94 -11.82
C LEU A 157 4.65 7.61 -12.53
N ILE A 158 4.57 6.51 -11.77
CA ILE A 158 4.27 5.18 -12.30
C ILE A 158 2.86 5.16 -12.92
N MET A 159 1.87 5.75 -12.23
CA MET A 159 0.50 5.80 -12.73
C MET A 159 0.36 6.75 -13.91
N ALA A 160 1.04 7.91 -13.90
CA ALA A 160 1.06 8.82 -15.05
C ALA A 160 1.57 8.11 -16.31
N ALA A 161 2.69 7.41 -16.20
CA ALA A 161 3.24 6.66 -17.32
C ALA A 161 2.33 5.49 -17.75
N ALA A 162 1.69 4.79 -16.81
CA ALA A 162 0.81 3.67 -17.12
C ALA A 162 -0.44 4.13 -17.89
N ILE A 163 -1.06 5.24 -17.44
CA ILE A 163 -2.28 5.77 -18.03
C ILE A 163 -2.00 6.46 -19.37
N ALA A 164 -0.91 7.23 -19.48
CA ALA A 164 -0.52 7.85 -20.75
C ALA A 164 -0.26 6.82 -21.87
N LYS A 165 0.22 5.62 -21.53
CA LYS A 165 0.38 4.49 -22.48
C LYS A 165 -0.94 3.88 -22.96
N MET A 166 -2.06 4.26 -22.36
CA MET A 166 -3.41 3.89 -22.80
C MET A 166 -4.02 4.96 -23.72
N ASP A 167 -3.22 5.93 -24.17
CA ASP A 167 -3.65 7.09 -24.97
C ASP A 167 -4.70 7.96 -24.27
N ILE A 168 -4.68 8.00 -22.94
CA ILE A 168 -5.54 8.84 -22.09
C ILE A 168 -4.75 10.12 -21.74
N PRO A 169 -5.34 11.33 -21.94
CA PRO A 169 -4.70 12.57 -21.54
C PRO A 169 -4.44 12.60 -20.02
N VAL A 170 -3.21 12.93 -19.63
CA VAL A 170 -2.77 12.98 -18.24
C VAL A 170 -2.15 14.34 -17.93
N THR A 171 -2.60 14.97 -16.84
CA THR A 171 -1.94 16.11 -16.24
C THR A 171 -1.41 15.74 -14.85
N LEU A 172 -0.10 15.89 -14.65
CA LEU A 172 0.56 15.65 -13.36
C LEU A 172 0.70 16.99 -12.62
N VAL A 173 0.07 17.09 -11.46
CA VAL A 173 0.06 18.30 -10.60
C VAL A 173 1.04 18.08 -9.45
N GLU A 174 2.01 18.99 -9.29
CA GLU A 174 3.04 18.90 -8.26
C GLU A 174 3.20 20.23 -7.53
N LYS A 175 3.18 20.17 -6.19
CA LYS A 175 3.35 21.35 -5.33
C LYS A 175 4.75 21.97 -5.42
N ALA A 176 5.76 21.17 -5.67
CA ALA A 176 7.14 21.62 -5.82
C ALA A 176 7.40 22.19 -7.24
N ALA A 177 8.51 22.92 -7.38
CA ALA A 177 8.97 23.45 -8.66
C ALA A 177 9.57 22.36 -9.59
N ALA A 178 9.72 21.12 -9.10
CA ALA A 178 10.24 20.00 -9.88
C ALA A 178 9.55 18.70 -9.45
N LEU A 179 9.56 17.71 -10.36
CA LEU A 179 9.00 16.41 -10.09
C LEU A 179 9.76 15.71 -8.95
N GLY A 180 9.00 15.10 -8.04
CA GLY A 180 9.48 14.24 -6.98
C GLY A 180 9.90 12.84 -7.46
N GLY A 181 9.85 11.87 -6.57
CA GLY A 181 10.13 10.47 -6.85
C GLY A 181 11.57 10.20 -7.30
N MET A 182 11.86 8.92 -7.53
CA MET A 182 13.19 8.47 -7.99
C MET A 182 13.42 8.76 -9.48
N ALA A 183 14.66 9.03 -9.86
CA ALA A 183 15.05 9.32 -11.25
C ALA A 183 14.57 8.24 -12.24
N ARG A 184 14.63 6.95 -11.85
CA ARG A 184 14.13 5.85 -12.68
C ARG A 184 12.63 5.95 -12.97
N ASN A 185 11.83 6.48 -12.04
CA ASN A 185 10.40 6.64 -12.23
C ASN A 185 10.07 7.91 -13.01
N ARG A 186 10.85 8.99 -12.87
CA ARG A 186 10.74 10.17 -13.76
C ARG A 186 11.02 9.82 -15.21
N ARG A 187 12.04 8.99 -15.50
CA ARG A 187 12.37 8.51 -16.87
C ARG A 187 11.26 7.67 -17.51
N ARG A 188 10.29 7.16 -16.74
CA ARG A 188 9.12 6.47 -17.31
C ARG A 188 8.22 7.38 -18.14
N LEU A 189 8.33 8.69 -17.94
CA LEU A 189 7.58 9.71 -18.70
C LEU A 189 8.29 10.08 -20.00
N ASP A 190 9.55 9.68 -20.20
CA ASP A 190 10.32 10.04 -21.40
C ASP A 190 9.60 9.51 -22.66
N GLY A 191 9.32 10.42 -23.59
CA GLY A 191 8.60 10.12 -24.82
C GLY A 191 7.09 9.95 -24.70
N LEU A 192 6.50 10.16 -23.51
CA LEU A 192 5.06 10.16 -23.29
C LEU A 192 4.52 11.59 -23.24
N SER A 193 3.29 11.78 -23.75
CA SER A 193 2.58 13.07 -23.65
C SER A 193 1.91 13.13 -22.27
N VAL A 194 2.56 13.82 -21.33
CA VAL A 194 2.06 14.08 -19.97
C VAL A 194 2.25 15.56 -19.69
N ASP A 195 1.14 16.26 -19.49
CA ASP A 195 1.17 17.67 -19.09
C ASP A 195 1.59 17.81 -17.63
N MET A 196 2.24 18.93 -17.29
CA MET A 196 2.78 19.17 -15.95
C MET A 196 2.35 20.53 -15.42
N ALA A 197 1.66 20.56 -14.28
CA ALA A 197 1.34 21.75 -13.50
C ALA A 197 2.19 21.76 -12.23
N LEU A 198 3.39 22.38 -12.31
CA LEU A 198 4.31 22.52 -11.18
C LEU A 198 3.94 23.74 -10.32
N ASN A 199 4.51 23.83 -9.11
CA ASN A 199 4.20 24.86 -8.11
C ASN A 199 2.71 24.97 -7.83
N SER A 200 1.97 23.87 -7.96
CA SER A 200 0.52 23.89 -7.88
C SER A 200 -0.03 22.67 -7.13
N THR A 201 -1.24 22.80 -6.59
CA THR A 201 -2.00 21.73 -5.98
C THR A 201 -3.46 21.83 -6.40
N VAL A 202 -4.24 20.78 -6.17
CA VAL A 202 -5.70 20.84 -6.36
C VAL A 202 -6.31 21.56 -5.17
N ALA A 203 -7.03 22.64 -5.43
CA ALA A 203 -7.71 23.47 -4.42
C ALA A 203 -9.19 23.11 -4.30
N GLU A 204 -9.85 22.81 -5.43
CA GLU A 204 -11.30 22.56 -5.47
C GLU A 204 -11.66 21.48 -6.48
N ILE A 205 -12.69 20.70 -6.17
CA ILE A 205 -13.26 19.63 -7.01
C ILE A 205 -14.67 20.02 -7.42
N PHE A 206 -14.99 19.86 -8.71
CA PHE A 206 -16.30 20.16 -9.29
C PHE A 206 -16.93 18.90 -9.90
N GLY A 207 -18.21 18.72 -9.62
CA GLY A 207 -19.03 17.64 -10.18
C GLY A 207 -20.00 17.09 -9.16
N GLU A 208 -21.29 17.13 -9.45
CA GLU A 208 -22.33 16.68 -8.51
C GLU A 208 -22.32 15.14 -8.33
N LYS A 209 -22.39 14.40 -9.42
CA LYS A 209 -22.42 12.93 -9.45
C LYS A 209 -21.10 12.34 -9.91
N GLU A 210 -20.52 12.91 -10.93
CA GLU A 210 -19.28 12.49 -11.57
C GLU A 210 -18.32 13.68 -11.61
N LEU A 211 -17.03 13.39 -11.55
CA LEU A 211 -15.99 14.41 -11.62
C LEU A 211 -16.01 15.08 -12.99
N GLU A 212 -16.06 16.40 -13.00
CA GLU A 212 -16.08 17.22 -14.21
C GLU A 212 -14.80 18.04 -14.39
N ALA A 213 -14.30 18.61 -13.29
CA ALA A 213 -13.11 19.44 -13.31
C ALA A 213 -12.47 19.55 -11.93
N VAL A 214 -11.22 20.01 -11.92
CA VAL A 214 -10.51 20.45 -10.71
C VAL A 214 -9.97 21.88 -10.93
N LEU A 215 -9.98 22.68 -9.86
CA LEU A 215 -9.33 23.99 -9.82
C LEU A 215 -7.97 23.83 -9.14
N LEU A 216 -6.93 24.30 -9.79
CA LEU A 216 -5.59 24.36 -9.22
C LEU A 216 -5.40 25.60 -8.35
N SER A 217 -4.45 25.54 -7.42
CA SER A 217 -4.06 26.72 -6.61
C SER A 217 -3.47 27.87 -7.44
N SER A 218 -3.06 27.61 -8.68
CA SER A 218 -2.67 28.62 -9.67
C SER A 218 -3.84 29.43 -10.22
N GLY A 219 -5.09 29.00 -10.00
CA GLY A 219 -6.30 29.56 -10.60
C GLY A 219 -6.70 28.89 -11.92
N GLU A 220 -5.93 27.96 -12.42
CA GLU A 220 -6.24 27.20 -13.62
C GLU A 220 -7.31 26.13 -13.32
N LYS A 221 -8.34 26.04 -14.17
CA LYS A 221 -9.38 25.02 -14.11
C LYS A 221 -9.13 23.97 -15.17
N LEU A 222 -8.87 22.72 -14.74
CA LEU A 222 -8.61 21.58 -15.63
C LEU A 222 -9.86 20.71 -15.75
N PRO A 223 -10.34 20.38 -16.96
CA PRO A 223 -11.33 19.32 -17.15
C PRO A 223 -10.75 18.00 -16.69
N CYS A 224 -11.54 17.22 -15.94
CA CYS A 224 -11.05 16.00 -15.30
C CYS A 224 -12.19 15.02 -15.07
N LYS A 225 -12.04 13.79 -15.54
CA LYS A 225 -12.98 12.69 -15.27
C LYS A 225 -12.46 11.73 -14.20
N THR A 226 -11.15 11.69 -14.03
CA THR A 226 -10.49 10.90 -12.98
C THR A 226 -9.42 11.73 -12.27
N LEU A 227 -9.55 11.88 -10.96
CA LEU A 227 -8.52 12.48 -10.09
C LEU A 227 -7.83 11.38 -9.29
N LEU A 228 -6.52 11.24 -9.45
CA LEU A 228 -5.70 10.34 -8.63
C LEU A 228 -4.93 11.14 -7.59
N VAL A 229 -5.09 10.76 -6.32
CA VAL A 229 -4.35 11.35 -5.20
C VAL A 229 -3.13 10.50 -4.89
N ALA A 230 -1.93 11.06 -5.04
CA ALA A 230 -0.63 10.41 -4.88
C ALA A 230 0.30 11.20 -3.94
N VAL A 231 -0.24 11.79 -2.86
CA VAL A 231 0.46 12.76 -2.01
C VAL A 231 1.20 12.16 -0.83
N GLY A 232 1.16 10.85 -0.65
CA GLY A 232 1.91 10.17 0.41
C GLY A 232 1.19 8.99 1.04
N LEU A 233 1.90 8.39 1.99
CA LEU A 233 1.48 7.21 2.74
C LEU A 233 1.55 7.48 4.23
N GLU A 234 0.64 6.88 4.99
CA GLU A 234 0.64 6.82 6.45
C GLU A 234 0.80 5.38 6.93
N CYS A 235 1.62 5.17 7.97
CA CYS A 235 1.81 3.85 8.57
C CYS A 235 0.49 3.30 9.13
N ASP A 236 0.08 2.08 8.75
CA ASP A 236 -1.15 1.48 9.27
C ASP A 236 -0.92 0.83 10.64
N ARG A 237 -1.18 1.59 11.71
CA ARG A 237 -1.08 1.16 13.11
C ARG A 237 -2.43 1.09 13.81
N LYS A 238 -3.53 1.02 13.08
CA LYS A 238 -4.89 1.10 13.65
C LYS A 238 -5.17 0.02 14.68
N LEU A 239 -4.67 -1.21 14.45
CA LEU A 239 -4.88 -2.34 15.36
C LEU A 239 -4.23 -2.18 16.74
N ILE A 240 -3.20 -1.35 16.84
CA ILE A 240 -2.41 -1.20 18.07
C ILE A 240 -2.56 0.17 18.75
N LYS A 241 -3.47 1.04 18.27
CA LYS A 241 -3.68 2.39 18.83
C LYS A 241 -3.92 2.43 20.34
N LYS A 242 -4.44 1.33 20.92
CA LYS A 242 -4.75 1.21 22.35
C LYS A 242 -3.65 0.49 23.14
N LEU A 243 -2.56 0.08 22.49
CA LEU A 243 -1.44 -0.61 23.12
C LEU A 243 -0.30 0.36 23.34
N GLU A 244 0.25 0.38 24.55
CA GLU A 244 1.36 1.26 24.95
C GLU A 244 2.71 0.59 24.69
N ASN A 245 3.01 0.25 23.41
CA ASN A 245 4.27 -0.37 22.95
C ASN A 245 4.78 -1.51 23.85
N PRO A 246 4.01 -2.58 24.07
CA PRO A 246 4.41 -3.65 24.95
C PRO A 246 5.61 -4.42 24.38
N GLU A 247 6.49 -4.95 25.24
CA GLU A 247 7.71 -5.67 24.85
C GLU A 247 7.47 -6.91 23.96
N TRP A 248 6.27 -7.45 23.96
CA TRP A 248 5.88 -8.58 23.12
C TRP A 248 5.41 -8.18 21.71
N LEU A 249 5.39 -6.89 21.38
CA LEU A 249 5.00 -6.32 20.09
C LEU A 249 6.22 -5.75 19.37
N ARG A 250 6.37 -6.08 18.08
CA ARG A 250 7.27 -5.39 17.16
C ARG A 250 6.56 -5.05 15.87
N LEU A 251 6.85 -3.86 15.36
CA LEU A 251 6.41 -3.42 14.04
C LEU A 251 7.52 -3.71 13.02
N CYS A 252 7.15 -3.89 11.74
CA CYS A 252 8.15 -4.00 10.67
C CYS A 252 7.58 -3.53 9.32
N GLY A 253 8.47 -3.09 8.45
CA GLY A 253 8.13 -2.56 7.13
C GLY A 253 7.33 -1.27 7.21
N ASN A 254 6.45 -1.04 6.24
CA ASN A 254 5.79 0.25 6.08
C ASN A 254 4.77 0.60 7.19
N CYS A 255 4.43 -0.30 8.10
CA CYS A 255 3.64 0.06 9.28
C CYS A 255 4.50 0.65 10.40
N GLU A 256 5.81 0.42 10.40
CA GLU A 256 6.76 1.09 11.29
C GLU A 256 7.20 2.44 10.72
N ARG A 257 7.69 2.43 9.49
CA ARG A 257 8.02 3.63 8.70
C ARG A 257 7.93 3.31 7.21
N VAL A 258 7.56 4.28 6.41
CA VAL A 258 7.48 4.11 4.96
C VAL A 258 8.90 4.04 4.37
N HIS A 259 9.18 2.93 3.68
CA HIS A 259 10.45 2.69 3.02
C HIS A 259 10.38 2.99 1.52
N PRO A 260 11.43 3.58 0.92
CA PRO A 260 11.48 3.81 -0.52
C PRO A 260 11.82 2.54 -1.32
N MET A 261 12.40 1.51 -0.68
CA MET A 261 12.93 0.31 -1.32
C MET A 261 12.39 -0.95 -0.66
N ILE A 262 12.10 -1.96 -1.49
CA ILE A 262 11.56 -3.24 -1.02
C ILE A 262 12.56 -4.02 -0.17
N GLU A 263 13.84 -3.90 -0.46
CA GLU A 263 14.94 -4.55 0.28
C GLU A 263 14.94 -4.13 1.75
N SER A 264 14.68 -2.85 2.03
CA SER A 264 14.57 -2.34 3.39
C SER A 264 13.37 -2.94 4.12
N VAL A 265 12.24 -3.09 3.43
CA VAL A 265 11.02 -3.72 3.97
C VAL A 265 11.29 -5.20 4.32
N ILE A 266 12.00 -5.92 3.46
CA ILE A 266 12.39 -7.32 3.67
C ILE A 266 13.32 -7.44 4.87
N ASN A 267 14.33 -6.58 4.96
CA ASN A 267 15.28 -6.58 6.06
C ASN A 267 14.60 -6.31 7.41
N ASP A 268 13.71 -5.32 7.48
CA ASP A 268 12.92 -5.03 8.69
C ASP A 268 12.08 -6.26 9.11
N GLY A 269 11.44 -6.93 8.15
CA GLY A 269 10.69 -8.15 8.39
C GLY A 269 11.57 -9.26 8.96
N THR A 270 12.74 -9.49 8.36
CA THR A 270 13.71 -10.50 8.81
C THR A 270 14.15 -10.24 10.24
N GLN A 271 14.55 -9.01 10.55
CA GLN A 271 14.94 -8.61 11.92
C GLN A 271 13.78 -8.78 12.94
N ALA A 272 12.53 -8.53 12.52
CA ALA A 272 11.38 -8.75 13.39
C ALA A 272 11.15 -10.24 13.68
N GLY A 273 11.35 -11.10 12.69
CA GLY A 273 11.26 -12.55 12.85
C GLY A 273 12.34 -13.11 13.78
N GLU A 274 13.59 -12.68 13.61
CA GLU A 274 14.73 -13.03 14.48
C GLU A 274 14.49 -12.59 15.93
N TRP A 275 14.09 -11.33 16.13
CA TRP A 275 13.68 -10.84 17.45
C TRP A 275 12.60 -11.70 18.09
N ALA A 276 11.61 -12.13 17.31
CA ALA A 276 10.53 -12.97 17.84
C ALA A 276 11.01 -14.36 18.23
N CYS A 277 12.16 -14.83 17.76
CA CYS A 277 12.79 -16.06 18.18
C CYS A 277 13.72 -15.89 19.40
N GLY A 278 14.05 -14.66 19.77
CA GLY A 278 15.02 -14.35 20.81
C GLY A 278 16.49 -14.41 20.33
N ILE A 279 16.68 -14.24 19.02
CA ILE A 279 18.00 -14.20 18.35
C ILE A 279 18.41 -12.74 18.13
#